data_88ef41f62cc9f25eacd32ff2c0d80251
#
_entry.id   88ef41f62cc9f25eacd32ff2c0d80251
#
_cell.length_a   1.000
_cell.length_b   1.000
_cell.length_c   1.000
_cell.angle_alpha   90.00
_cell.angle_beta   90.00
_cell.angle_gamma   90.00
#
_symmetry.space_group_name_H-M   'P 1'
#
loop_
_entity.id
_entity.type
_entity.pdbx_description
1 polymer ?
#
loop_
_entity_poly.entity_id
_entity_poly.type
_entity_poly.pdbx_seq_one_letter_code
_entity_poly.pdbx_strand_id
1 'polypeptide(L)'
;EGADAGCTEALFTFGDDPDDRYDAIHEQLAEWGHDSIHSYLREACEIALEEGLLPHANPGDQTREQMAQVADVNASMGVMLETTADVDAHAGSRRKQPGQRLATIRTAGELSVPFTTGILVGIGEDWADRAESLLAIRDLQERYGHIQEVIVQPVSPNERWDRDPPSLETMRRTVAMARAGLPEEVSVQVPPNLARTRDLLDCGVDDLGGVSPVTDDHVNPDYAWPALEELRAIAAAAGVPLRERLPVYDRYVGDEWLSESILQHVRADDRAGKRFREVLSDADAVV
;
A
#
# COMPACT_ATOMS: atom_id res chain seq x y z
N GLU A 1 14.84 -1.66 15.71
CA GLU A 1 14.14 -0.50 16.28
C GLU A 1 12.63 -0.60 16.03
N GLY A 2 12.15 -0.69 14.78
CA GLY A 2 10.72 -0.85 14.44
C GLY A 2 10.09 -2.07 15.15
N ALA A 3 10.70 -3.24 15.04
CA ALA A 3 10.26 -4.47 15.71
C ALA A 3 10.23 -4.32 17.24
N ASP A 4 11.19 -3.58 17.83
CA ASP A 4 11.20 -3.31 19.29
C ASP A 4 10.09 -2.36 19.70
N ALA A 5 9.69 -1.45 18.82
CA ALA A 5 8.55 -0.56 19.02
C ALA A 5 7.19 -1.24 18.81
N GLY A 6 7.19 -2.50 18.36
CA GLY A 6 5.98 -3.31 18.14
C GLY A 6 5.43 -3.24 16.73
N CYS A 7 6.15 -2.64 15.77
CA CYS A 7 5.77 -2.69 14.36
C CYS A 7 5.76 -4.14 13.86
N THR A 8 4.86 -4.41 12.91
CA THR A 8 4.75 -5.72 12.23
C THR A 8 5.16 -5.66 10.76
N GLU A 9 5.31 -4.44 10.22
CA GLU A 9 5.57 -4.18 8.82
C GLU A 9 6.88 -3.41 8.61
N ALA A 10 7.58 -3.76 7.51
CA ALA A 10 8.62 -2.93 6.91
C ALA A 10 8.17 -2.51 5.51
N LEU A 11 7.81 -1.22 5.35
CA LEU A 11 7.43 -0.65 4.07
C LEU A 11 8.66 -0.20 3.29
N PHE A 12 8.84 -0.74 2.09
CA PHE A 12 9.87 -0.34 1.13
C PHE A 12 9.21 0.38 -0.05
N THR A 13 9.51 1.65 -0.24
CA THR A 13 8.95 2.43 -1.36
C THR A 13 10.01 3.25 -2.06
N PHE A 14 9.98 3.24 -3.39
CA PHE A 14 10.82 4.06 -4.26
C PHE A 14 10.14 4.28 -5.62
N GLY A 15 10.72 5.14 -6.46
CA GLY A 15 10.16 5.42 -7.79
C GLY A 15 10.53 4.35 -8.81
N ASP A 16 9.93 4.44 -10.01
CA ASP A 16 10.12 3.48 -11.10
C ASP A 16 11.58 3.45 -11.57
N ASP A 17 12.20 2.27 -11.60
CA ASP A 17 13.52 1.94 -12.16
C ASP A 17 14.60 3.01 -11.87
N PRO A 18 14.92 3.31 -10.59
CA PRO A 18 15.86 4.39 -10.26
C PRO A 18 17.29 4.11 -10.75
N ASP A 19 17.70 2.87 -10.84
CA ASP A 19 18.99 2.42 -11.34
C ASP A 19 19.13 2.59 -12.87
N ASP A 20 18.06 2.45 -13.63
CA ASP A 20 18.04 2.76 -15.06
C ASP A 20 17.99 4.27 -15.34
N ARG A 21 17.50 5.06 -14.39
CA ARG A 21 17.30 6.51 -14.56
C ARG A 21 18.46 7.36 -14.08
N TYR A 22 19.23 6.85 -13.13
CA TYR A 22 20.29 7.63 -12.47
C TYR A 22 21.58 6.82 -12.37
N ASP A 23 22.57 7.17 -13.16
CA ASP A 23 23.89 6.53 -13.17
C ASP A 23 24.49 6.39 -11.76
N ALA A 24 24.32 7.43 -10.92
CA ALA A 24 24.81 7.41 -9.54
C ALA A 24 24.17 6.32 -8.66
N ILE A 25 22.90 5.96 -8.92
CA ILE A 25 22.25 4.85 -8.21
C ILE A 25 22.77 3.53 -8.72
N HIS A 26 22.91 3.39 -10.03
CA HIS A 26 23.49 2.20 -10.65
C HIS A 26 24.91 1.92 -10.14
N GLU A 27 25.78 2.95 -10.13
CA GLU A 27 27.14 2.86 -9.60
C GLU A 27 27.15 2.46 -8.11
N GLN A 28 26.29 3.06 -7.30
CA GLN A 28 26.21 2.77 -5.87
C GLN A 28 25.73 1.33 -5.59
N LEU A 29 24.75 0.83 -6.34
CA LEU A 29 24.29 -0.55 -6.22
C LEU A 29 25.41 -1.53 -6.60
N ALA A 30 26.15 -1.25 -7.66
CA ALA A 30 27.29 -2.06 -8.08
C ALA A 30 28.42 -2.08 -7.01
N GLU A 31 28.71 -0.96 -6.35
CA GLU A 31 29.63 -0.89 -5.23
C GLU A 31 29.18 -1.75 -4.03
N TRP A 32 27.87 -1.86 -3.80
CA TRP A 32 27.28 -2.71 -2.76
C TRP A 32 27.12 -4.16 -3.18
N GLY A 33 27.45 -4.51 -4.45
CA GLY A 33 27.39 -5.88 -4.97
C GLY A 33 26.03 -6.29 -5.53
N HIS A 34 25.18 -5.31 -5.87
CA HIS A 34 23.88 -5.54 -6.47
C HIS A 34 23.85 -5.20 -7.97
N ASP A 35 23.22 -6.06 -8.76
CA ASP A 35 23.04 -5.85 -10.20
C ASP A 35 21.84 -4.96 -10.54
N SER A 36 20.92 -4.76 -9.58
CA SER A 36 19.71 -3.95 -9.77
C SER A 36 19.13 -3.48 -8.43
N ILE A 37 18.22 -2.50 -8.50
CA ILE A 37 17.45 -2.07 -7.34
C ILE A 37 16.59 -3.21 -6.76
N HIS A 38 16.12 -4.15 -7.58
CA HIS A 38 15.33 -5.30 -7.13
C HIS A 38 16.18 -6.32 -6.38
N SER A 39 17.44 -6.53 -6.77
CA SER A 39 18.35 -7.39 -5.98
C SER A 39 18.66 -6.79 -4.62
N TYR A 40 18.85 -5.48 -4.54
CA TYR A 40 19.01 -4.75 -3.28
C TYR A 40 17.73 -4.79 -2.43
N LEU A 41 16.56 -4.57 -3.05
CA LEU A 41 15.28 -4.66 -2.37
C LEU A 41 15.07 -6.06 -1.76
N ARG A 42 15.43 -7.11 -2.49
CA ARG A 42 15.34 -8.49 -1.98
C ARG A 42 16.15 -8.66 -0.69
N GLU A 43 17.42 -8.24 -0.70
CA GLU A 43 18.25 -8.32 0.51
C GLU A 43 17.66 -7.50 1.67
N ALA A 44 17.14 -6.30 1.39
CA ALA A 44 16.49 -5.48 2.40
C ALA A 44 15.23 -6.15 2.99
N CYS A 45 14.44 -6.84 2.16
CA CYS A 45 13.29 -7.63 2.63
C CYS A 45 13.74 -8.84 3.50
N GLU A 46 14.79 -9.54 3.09
CA GLU A 46 15.36 -10.65 3.86
C GLU A 46 15.85 -10.18 5.25
N ILE A 47 16.54 -9.05 5.30
CA ILE A 47 16.96 -8.41 6.57
C ILE A 47 15.72 -8.05 7.42
N ALA A 48 14.67 -7.49 6.82
CA ALA A 48 13.45 -7.14 7.56
C ALA A 48 12.80 -8.37 8.19
N LEU A 49 12.77 -9.50 7.47
CA LEU A 49 12.26 -10.78 7.98
C LEU A 49 13.12 -11.27 9.15
N GLU A 50 14.44 -11.22 9.04
CA GLU A 50 15.37 -11.60 10.13
C GLU A 50 15.18 -10.71 11.37
N GLU A 51 14.85 -9.43 11.19
CA GLU A 51 14.56 -8.47 12.27
C GLU A 51 13.13 -8.60 12.83
N GLY A 52 12.33 -9.51 12.29
CA GLY A 52 10.97 -9.79 12.76
C GLY A 52 9.90 -8.81 12.25
N LEU A 53 10.08 -8.31 11.05
CA LEU A 53 9.11 -7.47 10.32
C LEU A 53 8.68 -8.16 9.02
N LEU A 54 7.40 -8.04 8.65
CA LEU A 54 6.90 -8.51 7.37
C LEU A 54 7.08 -7.43 6.30
N PRO A 55 7.80 -7.70 5.20
CA PRO A 55 7.98 -6.74 4.14
C PRO A 55 6.71 -6.47 3.35
N HIS A 56 6.48 -5.19 3.03
CA HIS A 56 5.58 -4.71 2.01
C HIS A 56 6.35 -3.82 1.04
N ALA A 57 6.47 -4.20 -0.21
CA ALA A 57 7.24 -3.43 -1.19
C ALA A 57 6.35 -2.70 -2.20
N ASN A 58 6.64 -1.42 -2.40
CA ASN A 58 6.04 -0.56 -3.43
C ASN A 58 7.14 0.08 -4.31
N PRO A 59 7.74 -0.69 -5.22
CA PRO A 59 8.86 -0.26 -6.05
C PRO A 59 8.43 0.41 -7.38
N GLY A 60 7.22 0.95 -7.47
CA GLY A 60 6.68 1.53 -8.69
C GLY A 60 6.23 0.48 -9.72
N ASP A 61 6.31 0.83 -11.01
CA ASP A 61 5.98 -0.09 -12.09
C ASP A 61 7.00 -1.22 -12.18
N GLN A 62 6.52 -2.44 -12.41
CA GLN A 62 7.36 -3.63 -12.48
C GLN A 62 7.02 -4.51 -13.67
N THR A 63 8.04 -5.09 -14.29
CA THR A 63 7.86 -6.26 -15.16
C THR A 63 7.57 -7.52 -14.33
N ARG A 64 7.13 -8.58 -14.99
CA ARG A 64 6.90 -9.87 -14.33
C ARG A 64 8.19 -10.43 -13.71
N GLU A 65 9.31 -10.27 -14.39
CA GLU A 65 10.62 -10.74 -13.94
C GLU A 65 11.08 -9.97 -12.69
N GLN A 66 10.93 -8.66 -12.68
CA GLN A 66 11.26 -7.80 -11.53
C GLN A 66 10.41 -8.17 -10.31
N MET A 67 9.09 -8.29 -10.48
CA MET A 67 8.20 -8.66 -9.39
C MET A 67 8.50 -10.06 -8.86
N ALA A 68 8.75 -11.03 -9.73
CA ALA A 68 9.07 -12.40 -9.34
C ALA A 68 10.38 -12.52 -8.53
N GLN A 69 11.32 -11.58 -8.71
CA GLN A 69 12.57 -11.56 -7.92
C GLN A 69 12.35 -11.27 -6.44
N VAL A 70 11.25 -10.60 -6.09
CA VAL A 70 11.01 -10.12 -4.72
C VAL A 70 9.71 -10.63 -4.10
N ALA A 71 8.82 -11.22 -4.90
CA ALA A 71 7.50 -11.65 -4.43
C ALA A 71 7.57 -12.66 -3.27
N ASP A 72 8.54 -13.59 -3.31
CA ASP A 72 8.68 -14.65 -2.31
C ASP A 72 9.24 -14.18 -0.97
N VAL A 73 9.72 -12.96 -0.86
CA VAL A 73 10.20 -12.32 0.37
C VAL A 73 9.32 -11.16 0.84
N ASN A 74 8.15 -10.97 0.20
CA ASN A 74 7.18 -9.96 0.57
C ASN A 74 5.86 -10.59 1.02
N ALA A 75 5.28 -10.10 2.11
CA ALA A 75 3.95 -10.52 2.56
C ALA A 75 2.84 -9.92 1.70
N SER A 76 3.09 -8.75 1.14
CA SER A 76 2.26 -8.08 0.14
C SER A 76 3.09 -7.09 -0.65
N MET A 77 2.55 -6.61 -1.76
CA MET A 77 3.18 -5.57 -2.57
C MET A 77 2.15 -4.52 -2.98
N GLY A 78 2.61 -3.40 -3.54
CA GLY A 78 1.69 -2.36 -3.96
C GLY A 78 2.21 -1.48 -5.09
N VAL A 79 1.28 -0.86 -5.79
CA VAL A 79 1.49 0.32 -6.62
C VAL A 79 0.17 1.07 -6.77
N MET A 80 0.20 2.38 -6.57
CA MET A 80 -0.96 3.23 -6.83
C MET A 80 -1.25 3.30 -8.32
N LEU A 81 -2.48 2.92 -8.74
CA LEU A 81 -2.95 3.20 -10.10
C LEU A 81 -2.99 4.72 -10.36
N GLU A 82 -3.36 5.46 -9.35
CA GLU A 82 -3.59 6.90 -9.31
C GLU A 82 -4.81 7.33 -10.15
N THR A 83 -4.79 7.14 -11.45
CA THR A 83 -5.93 7.37 -12.35
C THR A 83 -5.73 6.63 -13.67
N THR A 84 -6.81 6.31 -14.36
CA THR A 84 -6.79 5.83 -15.75
C THR A 84 -6.76 6.98 -16.77
N ALA A 85 -6.99 8.23 -16.32
CA ALA A 85 -7.00 9.40 -17.18
C ALA A 85 -5.59 9.87 -17.58
N ASP A 86 -5.49 10.52 -18.73
CA ASP A 86 -4.29 11.27 -19.13
C ASP A 86 -4.37 12.67 -18.51
N VAL A 87 -3.65 12.87 -17.41
CA VAL A 87 -3.65 14.13 -16.65
C VAL A 87 -2.29 14.83 -16.73
N ASP A 88 -2.31 16.16 -16.72
CA ASP A 88 -1.10 16.98 -16.76
C ASP A 88 -0.12 16.68 -15.61
N ALA A 89 -0.66 16.30 -14.45
CA ALA A 89 0.13 15.91 -13.29
C ALA A 89 1.09 14.73 -13.55
N HIS A 90 0.76 13.87 -14.51
CA HIS A 90 1.57 12.72 -14.92
C HIS A 90 2.44 12.98 -16.15
N ALA A 91 2.41 14.19 -16.71
CA ALA A 91 3.20 14.55 -17.89
C ALA A 91 4.69 14.74 -17.55
N GLY A 92 5.55 14.66 -18.58
CA GLY A 92 6.98 14.96 -18.48
C GLY A 92 7.89 13.74 -18.38
N SER A 93 9.10 13.92 -17.85
CA SER A 93 10.13 12.87 -17.75
C SER A 93 9.80 11.73 -16.78
N ARG A 94 8.84 11.97 -15.89
CA ARG A 94 8.31 10.99 -14.93
C ARG A 94 6.90 10.56 -15.29
N ARG A 95 6.62 10.48 -16.57
CA ARG A 95 5.30 10.14 -17.08
C ARG A 95 4.82 8.81 -16.52
N LYS A 96 3.79 8.86 -15.67
CA LYS A 96 3.08 7.67 -15.21
C LYS A 96 2.07 7.27 -16.28
N GLN A 97 2.14 6.03 -16.72
CA GLN A 97 1.27 5.50 -17.76
C GLN A 97 0.22 4.59 -17.13
N PRO A 98 -1.08 4.91 -17.21
CA PRO A 98 -2.13 4.05 -16.63
C PRO A 98 -2.05 2.60 -17.09
N GLY A 99 -1.70 2.37 -18.37
CA GLY A 99 -1.53 1.03 -18.92
C GLY A 99 -0.40 0.22 -18.28
N GLN A 100 0.72 0.86 -17.91
CA GLN A 100 1.83 0.21 -17.18
C GLN A 100 1.42 -0.11 -15.75
N ARG A 101 0.76 0.83 -15.04
CA ARG A 101 0.21 0.61 -13.70
C ARG A 101 -0.74 -0.59 -13.68
N LEU A 102 -1.69 -0.62 -14.61
CA LEU A 102 -2.63 -1.76 -14.73
C LEU A 102 -1.91 -3.07 -15.09
N ALA A 103 -0.84 -3.01 -15.89
CA ALA A 103 -0.02 -4.19 -16.19
C ALA A 103 0.70 -4.71 -14.94
N THR A 104 1.26 -3.83 -14.11
CA THR A 104 1.89 -4.19 -12.83
C THR A 104 0.88 -4.82 -11.87
N ILE A 105 -0.31 -4.21 -11.69
CA ILE A 105 -1.38 -4.76 -10.83
C ILE A 105 -1.84 -6.14 -11.36
N ARG A 106 -1.98 -6.30 -12.67
CA ARG A 106 -2.32 -7.59 -13.29
C ARG A 106 -1.23 -8.64 -13.02
N THR A 107 0.03 -8.26 -13.15
CA THR A 107 1.18 -9.16 -12.91
C THR A 107 1.17 -9.68 -11.48
N ALA A 108 0.83 -8.84 -10.50
CA ALA A 108 0.67 -9.28 -9.11
C ALA A 108 -0.43 -10.36 -8.98
N GLY A 109 -1.56 -10.17 -9.66
CA GLY A 109 -2.62 -11.19 -9.69
C GLY A 109 -2.21 -12.49 -10.36
N GLU A 110 -1.44 -12.41 -11.45
CA GLU A 110 -0.90 -13.60 -12.14
C GLU A 110 0.16 -14.36 -11.33
N LEU A 111 0.81 -13.68 -10.38
CA LEU A 111 1.81 -14.26 -9.47
C LEU A 111 1.23 -14.60 -8.09
N SER A 112 -0.08 -14.43 -7.89
CA SER A 112 -0.75 -14.62 -6.59
C SER A 112 -0.12 -13.80 -5.46
N VAL A 113 0.26 -12.55 -5.73
CA VAL A 113 0.81 -11.63 -4.72
C VAL A 113 -0.32 -10.78 -4.14
N PRO A 114 -0.59 -10.82 -2.82
CA PRO A 114 -1.54 -9.91 -2.18
C PRO A 114 -1.13 -8.46 -2.45
N PHE A 115 -2.07 -7.63 -2.91
CA PHE A 115 -1.70 -6.37 -3.52
C PHE A 115 -2.51 -5.18 -3.01
N THR A 116 -1.83 -4.06 -2.79
CA THR A 116 -2.40 -2.76 -2.46
C THR A 116 -2.33 -1.85 -3.68
N THR A 117 -3.42 -1.18 -4.00
CA THR A 117 -3.47 -0.15 -5.05
C THR A 117 -4.33 1.02 -4.61
N GLY A 118 -4.58 1.99 -5.47
CA GLY A 118 -5.43 3.11 -5.12
C GLY A 118 -5.55 4.16 -6.20
N ILE A 119 -6.38 5.15 -5.91
CA ILE A 119 -6.57 6.33 -6.76
C ILE A 119 -6.11 7.59 -6.04
N LEU A 120 -5.57 8.55 -6.79
CA LEU A 120 -5.16 9.85 -6.29
C LEU A 120 -6.21 10.88 -6.70
N VAL A 121 -6.77 11.59 -5.73
CA VAL A 121 -7.89 12.52 -5.90
C VAL A 121 -7.38 13.95 -5.92
N GLY A 122 -7.72 14.70 -6.99
CA GLY A 122 -7.41 16.12 -7.13
C GLY A 122 -6.21 16.43 -8.02
N ILE A 123 -5.76 15.49 -8.85
CA ILE A 123 -4.64 15.67 -9.80
C ILE A 123 -5.07 16.15 -11.20
N GLY A 124 -6.36 16.41 -11.39
CA GLY A 124 -6.94 16.88 -12.66
C GLY A 124 -7.96 15.93 -13.29
N GLU A 125 -8.17 14.79 -12.67
CA GLU A 125 -9.17 13.78 -13.01
C GLU A 125 -10.60 14.27 -12.68
N ASP A 126 -11.58 13.81 -13.42
CA ASP A 126 -12.99 14.09 -13.16
C ASP A 126 -13.72 12.89 -12.49
N TRP A 127 -15.05 13.00 -12.36
CA TRP A 127 -15.86 11.94 -11.75
C TRP A 127 -15.93 10.67 -12.58
N ALA A 128 -15.90 10.77 -13.89
CA ALA A 128 -15.90 9.62 -14.78
C ALA A 128 -14.56 8.90 -14.71
N ASP A 129 -13.45 9.66 -14.68
CA ASP A 129 -12.10 9.12 -14.54
C ASP A 129 -11.92 8.32 -13.24
N ARG A 130 -12.45 8.83 -12.11
CA ARG A 130 -12.44 8.10 -10.83
C ARG A 130 -13.24 6.81 -10.91
N ALA A 131 -14.44 6.87 -11.50
CA ALA A 131 -15.27 5.68 -11.68
C ALA A 131 -14.58 4.65 -12.58
N GLU A 132 -14.01 5.07 -13.72
CA GLU A 132 -13.26 4.18 -14.62
C GLU A 132 -12.05 3.54 -13.93
N SER A 133 -11.32 4.31 -13.14
CA SER A 133 -10.18 3.80 -12.36
C SER A 133 -10.60 2.72 -11.35
N LEU A 134 -11.67 2.97 -10.60
CA LEU A 134 -12.21 2.00 -9.65
C LEU A 134 -12.77 0.75 -10.34
N LEU A 135 -13.42 0.90 -11.48
CA LEU A 135 -13.91 -0.22 -12.27
C LEU A 135 -12.77 -1.05 -12.85
N ALA A 136 -11.67 -0.42 -13.30
CA ALA A 136 -10.49 -1.14 -13.78
C ALA A 136 -9.83 -1.97 -12.66
N ILE A 137 -9.77 -1.42 -11.44
CA ILE A 137 -9.28 -2.14 -10.25
C ILE A 137 -10.23 -3.30 -9.92
N ARG A 138 -11.54 -3.07 -9.90
CA ARG A 138 -12.55 -4.12 -9.67
C ARG A 138 -12.42 -5.27 -10.67
N ASP A 139 -12.27 -4.98 -11.95
CA ASP A 139 -12.16 -6.02 -12.99
C ASP A 139 -10.92 -6.91 -12.79
N LEU A 140 -9.82 -6.33 -12.28
CA LEU A 140 -8.62 -7.09 -11.90
C LEU A 140 -8.86 -7.93 -10.63
N GLN A 141 -9.56 -7.39 -9.63
CA GLN A 141 -9.94 -8.14 -8.44
C GLN A 141 -10.86 -9.31 -8.77
N GLU A 142 -11.92 -9.08 -9.55
CA GLU A 142 -12.85 -10.14 -9.97
C GLU A 142 -12.16 -11.26 -10.75
N ARG A 143 -11.07 -10.93 -11.46
CA ARG A 143 -10.32 -11.90 -12.26
C ARG A 143 -9.31 -12.71 -11.45
N TYR A 144 -8.60 -12.08 -10.52
CA TYR A 144 -7.44 -12.67 -9.86
C TYR A 144 -7.61 -12.81 -8.33
N GLY A 145 -8.49 -12.07 -7.71
CA GLY A 145 -8.77 -12.14 -6.27
C GLY A 145 -7.66 -11.60 -5.35
N HIS A 146 -6.69 -10.85 -5.88
CA HIS A 146 -5.44 -10.51 -5.19
C HIS A 146 -5.40 -9.13 -4.54
N ILE A 147 -6.36 -8.26 -4.85
CA ILE A 147 -6.36 -6.88 -4.32
C ILE A 147 -6.97 -6.88 -2.93
N GLN A 148 -6.15 -6.58 -1.93
CA GLN A 148 -6.58 -6.57 -0.53
C GLN A 148 -7.21 -5.24 -0.12
N GLU A 149 -6.70 -4.12 -0.64
CA GLU A 149 -7.19 -2.79 -0.31
C GLU A 149 -7.01 -1.79 -1.45
N VAL A 150 -7.86 -0.77 -1.46
CA VAL A 150 -7.80 0.36 -2.39
C VAL A 150 -7.72 1.67 -1.61
N ILE A 151 -6.62 2.38 -1.81
CA ILE A 151 -6.36 3.66 -1.15
C ILE A 151 -7.08 4.78 -1.92
N VAL A 152 -7.94 5.54 -1.26
CA VAL A 152 -8.50 6.80 -1.77
C VAL A 152 -7.69 7.94 -1.16
N GLN A 153 -6.65 8.36 -1.86
CA GLN A 153 -5.68 9.34 -1.36
C GLN A 153 -5.96 10.74 -1.91
N PRO A 154 -6.16 11.76 -1.07
CA PRO A 154 -6.17 13.14 -1.53
C PRO A 154 -4.75 13.57 -1.94
N VAL A 155 -4.63 14.33 -3.03
CA VAL A 155 -3.39 15.05 -3.30
C VAL A 155 -3.21 16.12 -2.22
N SER A 156 -1.99 16.24 -1.72
CA SER A 156 -1.62 17.25 -0.72
C SER A 156 -0.60 18.23 -1.30
N PRO A 157 -0.70 19.53 -1.00
CA PRO A 157 0.29 20.51 -1.41
C PRO A 157 1.70 20.12 -0.96
N ASN A 158 2.67 20.26 -1.85
CA ASN A 158 4.08 20.01 -1.59
C ASN A 158 4.94 20.82 -2.57
N GLU A 159 6.26 20.71 -2.50
CA GLU A 159 7.17 21.44 -3.38
C GLU A 159 6.93 21.27 -4.90
N ARG A 160 6.26 20.18 -5.29
CA ARG A 160 5.99 19.83 -6.69
C ARG A 160 4.54 20.03 -7.10
N TRP A 161 3.66 20.28 -6.12
CA TRP A 161 2.22 20.42 -6.29
C TRP A 161 1.69 21.52 -5.38
N ASP A 162 1.33 22.67 -5.95
CA ASP A 162 0.91 23.89 -5.24
C ASP A 162 -0.62 24.15 -5.30
N ARG A 163 -1.39 23.21 -5.86
CA ARG A 163 -2.84 23.34 -5.94
C ARG A 163 -3.51 22.93 -4.64
N ASP A 164 -4.69 23.50 -4.39
CA ASP A 164 -5.50 23.14 -3.23
C ASP A 164 -5.86 21.66 -3.21
N PRO A 165 -5.90 21.02 -2.03
CA PRO A 165 -6.37 19.64 -1.89
C PRO A 165 -7.86 19.54 -2.26
N PRO A 166 -8.36 18.35 -2.61
CA PRO A 166 -9.78 18.14 -2.88
C PRO A 166 -10.63 18.50 -1.66
N SER A 167 -11.83 19.03 -1.93
CA SER A 167 -12.78 19.36 -0.86
C SER A 167 -13.19 18.10 -0.08
N LEU A 168 -13.60 18.28 1.19
CA LEU A 168 -14.15 17.18 1.99
C LEU A 168 -15.34 16.50 1.29
N GLU A 169 -16.23 17.26 0.66
CA GLU A 169 -17.35 16.70 -0.10
C GLU A 169 -16.88 15.83 -1.27
N THR A 170 -15.83 16.24 -1.97
CA THR A 170 -15.21 15.44 -3.04
C THR A 170 -14.68 14.13 -2.47
N MET A 171 -13.96 14.17 -1.35
CA MET A 171 -13.43 12.97 -0.70
C MET A 171 -14.55 12.03 -0.24
N ARG A 172 -15.56 12.54 0.47
CA ARG A 172 -16.72 11.76 0.92
C ARG A 172 -17.40 11.01 -0.23
N ARG A 173 -17.67 11.71 -1.32
CA ARG A 173 -18.31 11.11 -2.51
C ARG A 173 -17.39 10.10 -3.21
N THR A 174 -16.09 10.35 -3.27
CA THR A 174 -15.14 9.41 -3.88
C THR A 174 -14.99 8.14 -3.03
N VAL A 175 -14.90 8.24 -1.71
CA VAL A 175 -14.90 7.09 -0.80
C VAL A 175 -16.20 6.27 -0.95
N ALA A 176 -17.35 6.94 -0.93
CA ALA A 176 -18.64 6.25 -1.13
C ALA A 176 -18.74 5.57 -2.50
N MET A 177 -18.18 6.19 -3.55
CA MET A 177 -18.08 5.59 -4.88
C MET A 177 -17.17 4.36 -4.88
N ALA A 178 -16.02 4.42 -4.21
CA ALA A 178 -15.11 3.29 -4.06
C ALA A 178 -15.80 2.12 -3.34
N ARG A 179 -16.45 2.39 -2.20
CA ARG A 179 -17.19 1.34 -1.46
C ARG A 179 -18.33 0.71 -2.27
N ALA A 180 -19.05 1.51 -3.04
CA ALA A 180 -20.15 1.02 -3.88
C ALA A 180 -19.67 0.28 -5.15
N GLY A 181 -18.50 0.63 -5.66
CA GLY A 181 -17.95 0.08 -6.92
C GLY A 181 -17.03 -1.11 -6.75
N LEU A 182 -16.42 -1.28 -5.59
CA LEU A 182 -15.50 -2.38 -5.28
C LEU A 182 -16.23 -3.56 -4.61
N PRO A 183 -15.73 -4.80 -4.78
CA PRO A 183 -16.21 -5.96 -4.04
C PRO A 183 -16.10 -5.74 -2.52
N GLU A 184 -16.98 -6.41 -1.75
CA GLU A 184 -17.07 -6.24 -0.29
C GLU A 184 -15.76 -6.63 0.42
N GLU A 185 -15.08 -7.64 -0.08
CA GLU A 185 -13.81 -8.12 0.46
C GLU A 185 -12.63 -7.18 0.24
N VAL A 186 -12.73 -6.18 -0.64
CA VAL A 186 -11.68 -5.18 -0.86
C VAL A 186 -11.88 -4.03 0.10
N SER A 187 -10.91 -3.78 0.97
CA SER A 187 -10.98 -2.65 1.89
C SER A 187 -10.79 -1.31 1.20
N VAL A 188 -11.52 -0.30 1.67
CA VAL A 188 -11.36 1.09 1.24
C VAL A 188 -10.58 1.85 2.30
N GLN A 189 -9.34 2.18 1.96
CA GLN A 189 -8.40 2.86 2.83
C GLN A 189 -8.36 4.36 2.57
N VAL A 190 -8.16 5.14 3.63
CA VAL A 190 -7.71 6.54 3.52
C VAL A 190 -6.49 6.76 4.41
N PRO A 191 -5.44 7.48 3.92
CA PRO A 191 -4.25 7.76 4.72
C PRO A 191 -4.60 8.79 5.82
N PRO A 192 -4.43 8.46 7.10
CA PRO A 192 -4.96 9.28 8.21
C PRO A 192 -4.17 10.56 8.44
N ASN A 193 -2.95 10.68 7.91
CA ASN A 193 -2.16 11.91 7.94
C ASN A 193 -2.53 12.89 6.81
N LEU A 194 -3.15 12.42 5.73
CA LEU A 194 -3.51 13.24 4.56
C LEU A 194 -5.01 13.52 4.49
N ALA A 195 -5.84 12.66 5.09
CA ALA A 195 -7.28 12.73 5.00
C ALA A 195 -7.93 13.05 6.35
N ARG A 196 -9.09 13.71 6.31
CA ARG A 196 -9.90 13.97 7.50
C ARG A 196 -10.67 12.70 7.92
N THR A 197 -9.96 11.71 8.46
CA THR A 197 -10.46 10.36 8.79
C THR A 197 -11.82 10.37 9.48
N ARG A 198 -11.99 11.21 10.53
CA ARG A 198 -13.26 11.33 11.26
C ARG A 198 -14.46 11.59 10.36
N ASP A 199 -14.28 12.38 9.31
CA ASP A 199 -15.35 12.83 8.41
C ASP A 199 -15.58 11.87 7.24
N LEU A 200 -14.84 10.75 7.17
CA LEU A 200 -14.89 9.77 6.09
C LEU A 200 -15.34 8.37 6.52
N LEU A 201 -15.30 8.05 7.82
CA LEU A 201 -15.68 6.73 8.34
C LEU A 201 -17.11 6.33 7.96
N ASP A 202 -18.05 7.27 7.98
CA ASP A 202 -19.45 7.03 7.60
C ASP A 202 -19.69 6.90 6.09
N CYS A 203 -18.63 7.06 5.29
CA CYS A 203 -18.68 6.94 3.82
C CYS A 203 -18.22 5.57 3.31
N GLY A 204 -17.80 4.65 4.19
CA GLY A 204 -17.37 3.30 3.84
C GLY A 204 -15.87 3.08 3.88
N VAL A 205 -15.12 3.91 4.63
CA VAL A 205 -13.74 3.62 5.01
C VAL A 205 -13.72 2.51 6.04
N ASP A 206 -12.92 1.48 5.79
CA ASP A 206 -12.74 0.33 6.67
C ASP A 206 -11.25 0.00 6.94
N ASP A 207 -10.32 0.79 6.39
CA ASP A 207 -8.90 0.68 6.66
C ASP A 207 -8.22 2.06 6.73
N LEU A 208 -7.19 2.19 7.56
CA LEU A 208 -6.41 3.43 7.74
C LEU A 208 -4.95 3.26 7.29
N GLY A 209 -4.58 2.11 6.77
CA GLY A 209 -3.23 1.81 6.33
C GLY A 209 -2.19 1.69 7.44
N GLY A 210 -0.94 1.71 7.04
CA GLY A 210 0.18 1.68 7.97
C GLY A 210 0.40 3.04 8.63
N VAL A 211 0.57 3.02 9.95
CA VAL A 211 0.95 4.19 10.76
C VAL A 211 2.22 3.86 11.52
N SER A 212 3.29 4.62 11.32
CA SER A 212 4.55 4.37 11.99
C SER A 212 4.68 5.17 13.29
N PRO A 213 4.98 4.51 14.42
CA PRO A 213 5.34 5.20 15.65
C PRO A 213 6.82 5.62 15.69
N VAL A 214 7.63 5.24 14.71
CA VAL A 214 9.10 5.35 14.74
C VAL A 214 9.65 6.23 13.62
N THR A 215 9.02 6.19 12.45
CA THR A 215 9.50 6.90 11.25
C THR A 215 8.49 7.94 10.78
N ASP A 216 8.99 9.02 10.22
CA ASP A 216 8.16 9.99 9.50
C ASP A 216 7.63 9.38 8.19
N ASP A 217 6.58 9.98 7.61
CA ASP A 217 6.16 9.67 6.25
C ASP A 217 7.17 10.25 5.25
N HIS A 218 8.05 9.41 4.71
CA HIS A 218 9.07 9.84 3.75
C HIS A 218 8.51 10.24 2.39
N VAL A 219 7.27 9.88 2.08
CA VAL A 219 6.56 10.28 0.85
C VAL A 219 5.92 11.67 1.03
N ASN A 220 5.38 11.94 2.23
CA ASN A 220 4.70 13.18 2.59
C ASN A 220 5.28 13.75 3.91
N PRO A 221 6.54 14.21 3.93
CA PRO A 221 7.26 14.54 5.16
C PRO A 221 6.67 15.72 5.95
N ASP A 222 5.86 16.55 5.30
CA ASP A 222 5.19 17.69 5.95
C ASP A 222 3.91 17.29 6.70
N TYR A 223 3.50 16.00 6.61
CA TYR A 223 2.26 15.48 7.16
C TYR A 223 2.56 14.36 8.17
N ALA A 224 2.71 14.73 9.44
CA ALA A 224 3.00 13.78 10.51
C ALA A 224 1.88 12.74 10.70
N TRP A 225 2.27 11.52 11.08
CA TRP A 225 1.32 10.50 11.47
C TRP A 225 0.52 10.92 12.71
N PRO A 226 -0.80 10.70 12.72
CA PRO A 226 -1.59 10.90 13.94
C PRO A 226 -1.18 9.89 15.01
N ALA A 227 -1.30 10.28 16.27
CA ALA A 227 -1.07 9.35 17.37
C ALA A 227 -2.10 8.21 17.34
N LEU A 228 -1.68 7.00 17.66
CA LEU A 228 -2.56 5.83 17.68
C LEU A 228 -3.77 6.01 18.62
N GLU A 229 -3.58 6.72 19.75
CA GLU A 229 -4.66 7.07 20.68
C GLU A 229 -5.68 8.03 20.06
N GLU A 230 -5.25 8.93 19.19
CA GLU A 230 -6.15 9.81 18.44
C GLU A 230 -7.01 9.01 17.47
N LEU A 231 -6.42 8.07 16.73
CA LEU A 231 -7.15 7.17 15.83
C LEU A 231 -8.15 6.29 16.58
N ARG A 232 -7.77 5.76 17.75
CA ARG A 232 -8.68 5.02 18.64
C ARG A 232 -9.85 5.88 19.10
N ALA A 233 -9.59 7.14 19.46
CA ALA A 233 -10.65 8.07 19.89
C ALA A 233 -11.60 8.41 18.74
N ILE A 234 -11.08 8.58 17.52
CA ILE A 234 -11.88 8.82 16.30
C ILE A 234 -12.79 7.62 16.02
N ALA A 235 -12.25 6.40 16.00
CA ALA A 235 -13.00 5.17 15.75
C ALA A 235 -14.07 4.95 16.83
N ALA A 236 -13.72 5.11 18.11
CA ALA A 236 -14.67 4.97 19.21
C ALA A 236 -15.82 6.00 19.13
N ALA A 237 -15.53 7.24 18.74
CA ALA A 237 -16.54 8.28 18.55
C ALA A 237 -17.50 7.97 17.37
N ALA A 238 -17.02 7.23 16.38
CA ALA A 238 -17.82 6.73 15.26
C ALA A 238 -18.56 5.43 15.60
N GLY A 239 -18.29 4.80 16.74
CA GLY A 239 -18.91 3.54 17.14
C GLY A 239 -18.38 2.31 16.39
N VAL A 240 -17.17 2.40 15.83
CA VAL A 240 -16.49 1.32 15.11
C VAL A 240 -15.23 0.87 15.84
N PRO A 241 -14.86 -0.43 15.80
CA PRO A 241 -13.60 -0.89 16.38
C PRO A 241 -12.41 -0.41 15.53
N LEU A 242 -11.29 -0.07 16.17
CA LEU A 242 -9.99 0.06 15.51
C LEU A 242 -9.13 -1.15 15.91
N ARG A 243 -8.62 -1.86 14.92
CA ARG A 243 -7.80 -3.05 15.09
C ARG A 243 -6.49 -2.90 14.35
N GLU A 244 -5.48 -3.53 14.87
CA GLU A 244 -4.24 -3.72 14.14
C GLU A 244 -4.39 -4.87 13.13
N ARG A 245 -3.74 -4.76 11.99
CA ARG A 245 -3.59 -5.83 11.01
C ARG A 245 -2.14 -5.98 10.57
N LEU A 246 -1.82 -7.11 9.98
CA LEU A 246 -0.56 -7.31 9.26
C LEU A 246 -0.57 -6.56 7.91
N PRO A 247 0.59 -6.37 7.25
CA PRO A 247 0.64 -5.84 5.88
C PRO A 247 -0.04 -6.75 4.85
N VAL A 248 -0.42 -7.94 5.24
CA VAL A 248 -1.23 -8.88 4.47
C VAL A 248 -2.51 -9.20 5.22
N TYR A 249 -3.65 -9.20 4.54
CA TYR A 249 -4.95 -9.52 5.15
C TYR A 249 -5.08 -11.02 5.41
N ASP A 250 -5.81 -11.39 6.48
CA ASP A 250 -5.92 -12.76 6.99
C ASP A 250 -6.31 -13.77 5.92
N ARG A 251 -7.23 -13.40 5.01
CA ARG A 251 -7.67 -14.26 3.91
C ARG A 251 -6.56 -14.66 2.93
N TYR A 252 -5.44 -13.95 2.94
CA TYR A 252 -4.27 -14.24 2.12
C TYR A 252 -3.16 -14.98 2.88
N VAL A 253 -3.32 -15.23 4.17
CA VAL A 253 -2.34 -15.97 4.98
C VAL A 253 -2.47 -17.47 4.74
N GLY A 254 -1.89 -17.94 3.66
CA GLY A 254 -1.92 -19.36 3.26
C GLY A 254 -1.03 -19.65 2.07
N ASP A 255 -0.83 -20.94 1.79
CA ASP A 255 0.11 -21.47 0.79
C ASP A 255 -0.26 -21.07 -0.66
N GLU A 256 -1.50 -20.60 -0.89
CA GLU A 256 -1.94 -20.11 -2.20
C GLU A 256 -1.36 -18.73 -2.54
N TRP A 257 -1.10 -17.92 -1.50
CA TRP A 257 -0.75 -16.50 -1.63
C TRP A 257 0.64 -16.16 -1.13
N LEU A 258 1.09 -16.82 -0.07
CA LEU A 258 2.38 -16.52 0.56
C LEU A 258 3.38 -17.63 0.32
N SER A 259 4.62 -17.22 0.10
CA SER A 259 5.74 -18.14 -0.01
C SER A 259 5.94 -18.92 1.31
N GLU A 260 6.57 -20.08 1.21
CA GLU A 260 7.00 -20.84 2.38
C GLU A 260 7.91 -20.00 3.31
N SER A 261 8.76 -19.14 2.75
CA SER A 261 9.61 -18.22 3.51
C SER A 261 8.79 -17.31 4.42
N ILE A 262 7.79 -16.62 3.89
CA ILE A 262 6.91 -15.72 4.67
C ILE A 262 6.10 -16.52 5.69
N LEU A 263 5.53 -17.66 5.31
CA LEU A 263 4.72 -18.50 6.21
C LEU A 263 5.53 -19.05 7.37
N GLN A 264 6.81 -19.39 7.17
CA GLN A 264 7.71 -19.80 8.24
C GLN A 264 7.89 -18.70 9.29
N HIS A 265 8.04 -17.43 8.89
CA HIS A 265 8.13 -16.30 9.82
C HIS A 265 6.81 -16.07 10.58
N VAL A 266 5.67 -16.13 9.89
CA VAL A 266 4.35 -16.00 10.54
C VAL A 266 4.10 -17.12 11.54
N ARG A 267 4.56 -18.36 11.25
CA ARG A 267 4.37 -19.56 12.07
C ARG A 267 5.48 -19.77 13.12
N ALA A 268 6.55 -18.99 13.12
CA ALA A 268 7.68 -19.13 14.03
C ALA A 268 7.29 -19.05 15.51
N ASP A 269 8.00 -19.75 16.37
CA ASP A 269 7.77 -19.74 17.83
C ASP A 269 8.60 -18.67 18.57
N ASP A 270 9.20 -17.76 17.83
CA ASP A 270 9.90 -16.59 18.34
C ASP A 270 8.93 -15.44 18.72
N ARG A 271 9.50 -14.30 19.10
CA ARG A 271 8.73 -13.11 19.50
C ARG A 271 7.90 -12.57 18.32
N ALA A 272 8.49 -12.50 17.13
CA ALA A 272 7.84 -11.95 15.95
C ALA A 272 6.66 -12.81 15.47
N GLY A 273 6.87 -14.10 15.29
CA GLY A 273 5.83 -15.03 14.89
C GLY A 273 4.67 -15.11 15.89
N LYS A 274 4.96 -15.00 17.21
CA LYS A 274 3.90 -14.88 18.23
C LYS A 274 3.10 -13.59 18.04
N ARG A 275 3.78 -12.47 17.82
CA ARG A 275 3.14 -11.18 17.58
C ARG A 275 2.25 -11.22 16.34
N PHE A 276 2.72 -11.80 15.23
CA PHE A 276 1.91 -11.92 14.01
C PHE A 276 0.64 -12.75 14.25
N ARG A 277 0.74 -13.89 14.97
CA ARG A 277 -0.43 -14.71 15.30
C ARG A 277 -1.40 -14.02 16.29
N GLU A 278 -0.92 -13.20 17.22
CA GLU A 278 -1.77 -12.36 18.08
C GLU A 278 -2.59 -11.40 17.24
N VAL A 279 -1.97 -10.67 16.29
CA VAL A 279 -2.68 -9.76 15.39
C VAL A 279 -3.75 -10.49 14.57
N LEU A 280 -3.42 -11.66 13.99
CA LEU A 280 -4.35 -12.49 13.25
C LEU A 280 -5.53 -12.99 14.13
N SER A 281 -5.25 -13.43 15.37
CA SER A 281 -6.31 -13.94 16.27
C SER A 281 -7.26 -12.83 16.77
N ASP A 282 -6.78 -11.61 16.90
CA ASP A 282 -7.62 -10.45 17.26
C ASP A 282 -8.56 -10.04 16.11
N ALA A 283 -8.18 -10.31 14.88
CA ALA A 283 -9.05 -10.12 13.70
C ALA A 283 -10.24 -11.10 13.70
N ASP A 284 -10.02 -12.36 14.08
CA ASP A 284 -11.08 -13.40 14.17
C ASP A 284 -12.06 -13.21 15.33
N ALA A 285 -11.72 -12.40 16.33
CA ALA A 285 -12.51 -12.24 17.56
C ALA A 285 -13.76 -11.35 17.41
N VAL A 286 -14.13 -10.94 16.20
CA VAL A 286 -15.32 -10.12 15.90
C VAL A 286 -16.21 -10.80 14.87
N VAL A 287 -17.07 -11.64 15.39
CA VAL A 287 -18.32 -12.06 14.75
C VAL A 287 -19.49 -11.45 15.51
#